data_445fd5ea79535bde15d4e3eddcbf6786
#
_entry.id   445fd5ea79535bde15d4e3eddcbf6786
#
_cell.length_a   1.000
_cell.length_b   1.000
_cell.length_c   1.000
_cell.angle_alpha   90.00
_cell.angle_beta   90.00
_cell.angle_gamma   90.00
#
_symmetry.space_group_name_H-M   'P 1'
#
loop_
_entity.id
_entity.type
_entity.pdbx_description
1 polymer ?
#
loop_
_entity_poly.entity_id
_entity_poly.type
_entity_poly.pdbx_seq_one_letter_code
_entity_poly.pdbx_strand_id
1 'polypeptide(L)'
;MNNRQLTIFRTVCEEGSMTKAAEKLYMTQPAVSQTIKELEQESGVCFLERYNRKVVPTESGRLLYQYACHILGLYQDLEQHLKETEGVRTIRIGANLSVGVKMLRGFIRAFEKKYPDIQVKVTVSGSVWLMELLKTHQIDLGLMEDLPGETDYIQEPFAKDRTLIVAAPDHPLAGKEHVRFEDLKKENFLLREKGVGVRDRFEAILRTKDCVIDPLWESRSTKVLVQAVEDGFGISVLPYCLIEEYLKEGRLAEIKVEDLCLERNLNLVYHPHKVWNDPLRDFMDIVRWYGHDEIRAMKTTDGMFHGQTDTNTLLL
;
A
#
# COMPACT_ATOMS: atom_id res chain seq x y z
N MET A 1 32.37 -10.27 6.03
CA MET A 1 30.92 -10.32 5.63
C MET A 1 30.80 -10.39 4.13
N ASN A 2 29.98 -11.32 3.55
CA ASN A 2 29.79 -11.51 2.10
C ASN A 2 28.33 -11.80 1.74
N ASN A 3 27.98 -11.79 0.43
CA ASN A 3 26.62 -12.01 -0.06
C ASN A 3 25.97 -13.31 0.44
N ARG A 4 26.74 -14.39 0.53
CA ARG A 4 26.23 -15.67 1.02
C ARG A 4 25.84 -15.59 2.50
N GLN A 5 26.66 -14.97 3.33
CA GLN A 5 26.37 -14.78 4.75
C GLN A 5 25.13 -13.91 4.94
N LEU A 6 24.99 -12.80 4.16
CA LEU A 6 23.81 -11.93 4.20
C LEU A 6 22.55 -12.67 3.77
N THR A 7 22.62 -13.50 2.72
CA THR A 7 21.49 -14.31 2.25
C THR A 7 21.04 -15.30 3.31
N ILE A 8 21.96 -16.00 3.95
CA ILE A 8 21.67 -16.96 5.03
C ILE A 8 21.03 -16.23 6.21
N PHE A 9 21.62 -15.12 6.64
CA PHE A 9 21.12 -14.34 7.77
C PHE A 9 19.70 -13.82 7.51
N ARG A 10 19.45 -13.21 6.34
CA ARG A 10 18.13 -12.75 5.92
C ARG A 10 17.10 -13.89 5.96
N THR A 11 17.43 -15.03 5.38
CA THR A 11 16.53 -16.19 5.34
C THR A 11 16.23 -16.72 6.75
N VAL A 12 17.19 -16.72 7.66
CA VAL A 12 16.95 -17.12 9.06
C VAL A 12 16.00 -16.14 9.76
N CYS A 13 16.11 -14.84 9.52
CA CYS A 13 15.20 -13.83 10.06
C CYS A 13 13.78 -14.01 9.51
N GLU A 14 13.63 -14.25 8.20
CA GLU A 14 12.32 -14.46 7.54
C GLU A 14 11.62 -15.71 8.07
N GLU A 15 12.34 -16.81 8.20
CA GLU A 15 11.78 -18.10 8.62
C GLU A 15 11.61 -18.24 10.15
N GLY A 16 12.30 -17.40 10.93
CA GLY A 16 12.35 -17.50 12.39
C GLY A 16 12.91 -18.84 12.90
N SER A 17 13.63 -19.57 12.05
CA SER A 17 14.12 -20.93 12.31
C SER A 17 15.35 -21.27 11.47
N MET A 18 16.43 -21.70 12.12
CA MET A 18 17.63 -22.19 11.43
C MET A 18 17.36 -23.43 10.56
N THR A 19 16.46 -24.30 10.99
CA THR A 19 16.09 -25.53 10.25
C THR A 19 15.33 -25.20 8.99
N LYS A 20 14.28 -24.37 9.08
CA LYS A 20 13.51 -23.96 7.91
C LYS A 20 14.35 -23.14 6.92
N ALA A 21 15.22 -22.27 7.43
CA ALA A 21 16.16 -21.54 6.58
C ALA A 21 17.12 -22.49 5.83
N ALA A 22 17.61 -23.53 6.51
CA ALA A 22 18.45 -24.53 5.88
C ALA A 22 17.73 -25.30 4.77
N GLU A 23 16.47 -25.72 4.99
CA GLU A 23 15.62 -26.35 3.99
C GLU A 23 15.42 -25.44 2.77
N LYS A 24 15.05 -24.17 3.00
CA LYS A 24 14.82 -23.17 1.94
C LYS A 24 16.08 -22.88 1.11
N LEU A 25 17.26 -22.94 1.74
CA LEU A 25 18.56 -22.68 1.09
C LEU A 25 19.24 -23.95 0.57
N TYR A 26 18.60 -25.10 0.67
CA TYR A 26 19.21 -26.41 0.31
C TYR A 26 20.55 -26.66 1.03
N MET A 27 20.62 -26.30 2.31
CA MET A 27 21.78 -26.43 3.16
C MET A 27 21.48 -27.33 4.36
N THR A 28 22.51 -27.75 5.08
CA THR A 28 22.33 -28.41 6.38
C THR A 28 22.17 -27.37 7.50
N GLN A 29 21.36 -27.69 8.52
CA GLN A 29 21.18 -26.77 9.65
C GLN A 29 22.49 -26.42 10.35
N PRO A 30 23.47 -27.37 10.59
CA PRO A 30 24.78 -27.02 11.13
C PRO A 30 25.54 -25.99 10.29
N ALA A 31 25.47 -26.08 8.95
CA ALA A 31 26.13 -25.10 8.06
C ALA A 31 25.52 -23.70 8.19
N VAL A 32 24.19 -23.60 8.26
CA VAL A 32 23.51 -22.33 8.51
C VAL A 32 23.92 -21.76 9.87
N SER A 33 23.88 -22.58 10.94
CA SER A 33 24.25 -22.15 12.29
C SER A 33 25.71 -21.71 12.39
N GLN A 34 26.62 -22.42 11.71
CA GLN A 34 28.01 -22.05 11.67
C GLN A 34 28.24 -20.72 10.96
N THR A 35 27.59 -20.50 9.82
CA THR A 35 27.68 -19.22 9.07
C THR A 35 27.19 -18.03 9.90
N ILE A 36 26.09 -18.19 10.64
CA ILE A 36 25.58 -17.12 11.53
C ILE A 36 26.61 -16.85 12.65
N LYS A 37 27.15 -17.90 13.25
CA LYS A 37 28.17 -17.76 14.31
C LYS A 37 29.44 -17.06 13.80
N GLU A 38 29.90 -17.38 12.61
CA GLU A 38 31.02 -16.70 11.96
C GLU A 38 30.74 -15.23 11.73
N LEU A 39 29.54 -14.91 11.21
CA LEU A 39 29.08 -13.54 10.97
C LEU A 39 29.05 -12.70 12.27
N GLU A 40 28.56 -13.28 13.37
CA GLU A 40 28.52 -12.63 14.69
C GLU A 40 29.94 -12.47 15.26
N GLN A 41 30.83 -13.47 15.09
CA GLN A 41 32.23 -13.40 15.53
C GLN A 41 33.02 -12.33 14.75
N GLU A 42 32.89 -12.27 13.43
CA GLU A 42 33.52 -11.25 12.59
C GLU A 42 33.10 -9.83 12.97
N SER A 43 31.84 -9.68 13.36
CA SER A 43 31.23 -8.36 13.67
C SER A 43 31.38 -7.99 15.15
N GLY A 44 31.67 -8.95 16.03
CA GLY A 44 31.72 -8.76 17.48
C GLY A 44 30.35 -8.48 18.11
N VAL A 45 29.25 -8.74 17.36
CA VAL A 45 27.88 -8.42 17.76
C VAL A 45 26.99 -9.64 17.59
N CYS A 46 26.10 -9.87 18.57
CA CYS A 46 25.06 -10.89 18.45
C CYS A 46 23.87 -10.35 17.67
N PHE A 47 23.54 -10.99 16.56
CA PHE A 47 22.44 -10.55 15.68
C PHE A 47 21.14 -11.31 15.91
N LEU A 48 21.22 -12.53 16.47
CA LEU A 48 20.05 -13.38 16.68
C LEU A 48 19.96 -13.84 18.14
N GLU A 49 18.73 -13.91 18.63
CA GLU A 49 18.42 -14.46 19.96
C GLU A 49 17.30 -15.50 19.87
N ARG A 50 17.18 -16.33 20.90
CA ARG A 50 16.11 -17.33 21.00
C ARG A 50 15.00 -16.83 21.91
N TYR A 51 13.81 -16.71 21.37
CA TYR A 51 12.61 -16.35 22.11
C TYR A 51 11.45 -17.30 21.80
N ASN A 52 10.88 -17.95 22.80
CA ASN A 52 9.75 -18.89 22.65
C ASN A 52 9.96 -19.95 21.55
N ARG A 53 11.14 -20.60 21.53
CA ARG A 53 11.54 -21.60 20.51
C ARG A 53 11.68 -21.05 19.08
N LYS A 54 11.61 -19.76 18.89
CA LYS A 54 11.89 -19.09 17.61
C LYS A 54 13.23 -18.37 17.68
N VAL A 55 13.81 -18.18 16.51
CA VAL A 55 14.97 -17.32 16.32
C VAL A 55 14.45 -15.94 15.92
N VAL A 56 14.82 -14.91 16.68
CA VAL A 56 14.40 -13.52 16.42
C VAL A 56 15.63 -12.63 16.34
N PRO A 57 15.62 -11.59 15.50
CA PRO A 57 16.71 -10.65 15.42
C PRO A 57 16.77 -9.73 16.66
N THR A 58 17.97 -9.50 17.19
CA THR A 58 18.27 -8.45 18.18
C THR A 58 18.07 -7.07 17.55
N GLU A 59 18.28 -5.98 18.29
CA GLU A 59 18.28 -4.62 17.72
C GLU A 59 19.34 -4.49 16.61
N SER A 60 20.57 -4.91 16.86
CA SER A 60 21.62 -4.97 15.84
C SER A 60 21.29 -5.92 14.70
N GLY A 61 20.59 -7.02 15.00
CA GLY A 61 20.09 -7.95 14.00
C GLY A 61 19.04 -7.33 13.09
N ARG A 62 18.13 -6.53 13.63
CA ARG A 62 17.14 -5.78 12.81
C ARG A 62 17.82 -4.79 11.87
N LEU A 63 18.82 -4.07 12.37
CA LEU A 63 19.61 -3.16 11.55
C LEU A 63 20.34 -3.93 10.43
N LEU A 64 21.03 -5.02 10.78
CA LEU A 64 21.70 -5.85 9.77
C LEU A 64 20.71 -6.44 8.76
N TYR A 65 19.50 -6.82 9.18
CA TYR A 65 18.46 -7.33 8.27
C TYR A 65 18.05 -6.30 7.22
N GLN A 66 17.85 -5.04 7.63
CA GLN A 66 17.54 -3.95 6.71
C GLN A 66 18.65 -3.75 5.67
N TYR A 67 19.90 -3.67 6.13
CA TYR A 67 21.06 -3.56 5.22
C TYR A 67 21.24 -4.80 4.33
N ALA A 68 21.06 -5.99 4.86
CA ALA A 68 21.15 -7.22 4.08
C ALA A 68 20.10 -7.27 2.96
N CYS A 69 18.86 -6.91 3.25
CA CYS A 69 17.81 -6.82 2.23
C CYS A 69 18.18 -5.80 1.14
N HIS A 70 18.69 -4.63 1.53
CA HIS A 70 19.08 -3.59 0.59
C HIS A 70 20.27 -4.00 -0.29
N ILE A 71 21.36 -4.50 0.31
CA ILE A 71 22.56 -4.93 -0.43
C ILE A 71 22.25 -6.06 -1.40
N LEU A 72 21.52 -7.08 -0.92
CA LEU A 72 21.13 -8.22 -1.75
C LEU A 72 20.18 -7.81 -2.87
N GLY A 73 19.27 -6.85 -2.61
CA GLY A 73 18.39 -6.30 -3.62
C GLY A 73 19.12 -5.52 -4.70
N LEU A 74 20.06 -4.65 -4.33
CA LEU A 74 20.92 -3.94 -5.28
C LEU A 74 21.77 -4.91 -6.12
N TYR A 75 22.25 -5.98 -5.50
CA TYR A 75 22.98 -7.02 -6.22
C TYR A 75 22.11 -7.73 -7.25
N GLN A 76 20.88 -8.08 -6.88
CA GLN A 76 19.90 -8.66 -7.80
C GLN A 76 19.52 -7.69 -8.93
N ASP A 77 19.32 -6.40 -8.63
CA ASP A 77 19.06 -5.37 -9.63
C ASP A 77 20.22 -5.25 -10.62
N LEU A 78 21.47 -5.26 -10.13
CA LEU A 78 22.67 -5.25 -10.97
C LEU A 78 22.72 -6.48 -11.89
N GLU A 79 22.56 -7.69 -11.33
CA GLU A 79 22.55 -8.93 -12.14
C GLU A 79 21.44 -8.89 -13.22
N GLN A 80 20.27 -8.36 -12.88
CA GLN A 80 19.17 -8.22 -13.81
C GLN A 80 19.53 -7.24 -14.94
N HIS A 81 20.04 -6.06 -14.62
CA HIS A 81 20.46 -5.06 -15.63
C HIS A 81 21.57 -5.58 -16.54
N LEU A 82 22.50 -6.36 -16.03
CA LEU A 82 23.54 -6.99 -16.85
C LEU A 82 22.98 -8.06 -17.81
N LYS A 83 21.96 -8.80 -17.38
CA LYS A 83 21.27 -9.79 -18.22
C LYS A 83 20.32 -9.13 -19.25
N GLU A 84 19.77 -7.96 -18.93
CA GLU A 84 18.86 -7.20 -19.82
C GLU A 84 19.56 -6.59 -21.03
N THR A 85 20.90 -6.61 -21.10
CA THR A 85 21.64 -6.26 -22.32
C THR A 85 21.31 -7.21 -23.50
N GLU A 86 20.75 -8.39 -23.23
CA GLU A 86 20.37 -9.40 -24.22
C GLU A 86 18.88 -9.86 -24.13
N GLY A 87 18.07 -9.30 -23.22
CA GLY A 87 16.70 -9.76 -22.93
C GLY A 87 15.64 -8.66 -22.83
N VAL A 88 14.40 -9.08 -22.53
CA VAL A 88 13.28 -8.17 -22.31
C VAL A 88 13.50 -7.37 -21.01
N ARG A 89 13.63 -6.07 -21.14
CA ARG A 89 13.70 -5.16 -20.00
C ARG A 89 12.40 -5.18 -19.21
N THR A 90 12.48 -5.12 -17.91
CA THR A 90 11.29 -5.19 -17.04
C THR A 90 11.33 -4.09 -15.98
N ILE A 91 10.22 -3.40 -15.77
CA ILE A 91 9.98 -2.59 -14.56
C ILE A 91 8.91 -3.28 -13.70
N ARG A 92 9.07 -3.22 -12.38
CA ARG A 92 8.23 -3.91 -11.40
C ARG A 92 7.51 -2.90 -10.52
N ILE A 93 6.19 -2.83 -10.65
CA ILE A 93 5.35 -1.83 -9.99
C ILE A 93 4.43 -2.52 -8.98
N GLY A 94 4.45 -2.04 -7.74
CA GLY A 94 3.45 -2.38 -6.74
C GLY A 94 2.33 -1.33 -6.73
N ALA A 95 1.09 -1.74 -6.61
CA ALA A 95 -0.02 -0.81 -6.48
C ALA A 95 -1.02 -1.29 -5.42
N ASN A 96 -1.62 -0.36 -4.67
CA ASN A 96 -2.77 -0.70 -3.85
C ASN A 96 -4.02 -0.91 -4.72
N LEU A 97 -5.09 -1.41 -4.12
CA LEU A 97 -6.31 -1.75 -4.87
C LEU A 97 -6.94 -0.52 -5.55
N SER A 98 -6.96 0.64 -4.88
CA SER A 98 -7.53 1.88 -5.42
C SER A 98 -6.82 2.33 -6.69
N VAL A 99 -5.50 2.39 -6.67
CA VAL A 99 -4.68 2.73 -7.84
C VAL A 99 -4.82 1.66 -8.92
N GLY A 100 -4.78 0.37 -8.53
CA GLY A 100 -4.90 -0.76 -9.45
C GLY A 100 -6.17 -0.73 -10.28
N VAL A 101 -7.30 -0.44 -9.64
CA VAL A 101 -8.62 -0.40 -10.31
C VAL A 101 -8.77 0.85 -11.17
N LYS A 102 -8.39 2.03 -10.67
CA LYS A 102 -8.74 3.30 -11.29
C LYS A 102 -7.70 3.83 -12.27
N MET A 103 -6.41 3.80 -11.90
CA MET A 103 -5.37 4.59 -12.58
C MET A 103 -4.35 3.75 -13.33
N LEU A 104 -3.97 2.61 -12.77
CA LEU A 104 -2.82 1.83 -13.22
C LEU A 104 -2.85 1.46 -14.71
N ARG A 105 -4.03 1.13 -15.23
CA ARG A 105 -4.21 0.82 -16.66
C ARG A 105 -3.84 2.02 -17.55
N GLY A 106 -4.17 3.25 -17.12
CA GLY A 106 -3.82 4.47 -17.84
C GLY A 106 -2.29 4.69 -17.85
N PHE A 107 -1.66 4.52 -16.70
CA PHE A 107 -0.20 4.66 -16.56
C PHE A 107 0.55 3.67 -17.45
N ILE A 108 0.15 2.40 -17.42
CA ILE A 108 0.80 1.34 -18.22
C ILE A 108 0.63 1.61 -19.71
N ARG A 109 -0.58 1.96 -20.18
CA ARG A 109 -0.81 2.26 -21.59
C ARG A 109 0.01 3.46 -22.10
N ALA A 110 0.15 4.50 -21.27
CA ALA A 110 0.99 5.64 -21.63
C ALA A 110 2.47 5.28 -21.67
N PHE A 111 2.91 4.43 -20.76
CA PHE A 111 4.29 3.94 -20.71
C PHE A 111 4.63 3.03 -21.90
N GLU A 112 3.78 2.05 -22.22
CA GLU A 112 3.98 1.11 -23.33
C GLU A 112 4.04 1.79 -24.69
N LYS A 113 3.36 2.94 -24.86
CA LYS A 113 3.49 3.76 -26.08
C LYS A 113 4.90 4.30 -26.30
N LYS A 114 5.61 4.62 -25.21
CA LYS A 114 6.99 5.14 -25.26
C LYS A 114 8.02 4.02 -25.24
N TYR A 115 7.72 2.93 -24.56
CA TYR A 115 8.61 1.80 -24.33
C TYR A 115 7.95 0.46 -24.67
N PRO A 116 7.70 0.17 -25.97
CA PRO A 116 6.99 -1.05 -26.38
C PRO A 116 7.75 -2.35 -26.05
N ASP A 117 9.08 -2.27 -25.94
CA ASP A 117 9.95 -3.41 -25.65
C ASP A 117 10.21 -3.62 -24.15
N ILE A 118 9.60 -2.81 -23.27
CA ILE A 118 9.76 -2.93 -21.82
C ILE A 118 8.51 -3.52 -21.20
N GLN A 119 8.67 -4.64 -20.50
CA GLN A 119 7.56 -5.27 -19.77
C GLN A 119 7.30 -4.58 -18.45
N VAL A 120 6.03 -4.25 -18.17
CA VAL A 120 5.60 -3.76 -16.84
C VAL A 120 5.02 -4.92 -16.04
N LYS A 121 5.73 -5.40 -15.02
CA LYS A 121 5.21 -6.38 -14.06
C LYS A 121 4.52 -5.67 -12.92
N VAL A 122 3.30 -6.08 -12.61
CA VAL A 122 2.48 -5.45 -11.59
C VAL A 122 2.13 -6.43 -10.48
N THR A 123 2.24 -5.96 -9.23
CA THR A 123 1.69 -6.62 -8.04
C THR A 123 0.66 -5.70 -7.39
N VAL A 124 -0.60 -6.14 -7.31
CA VAL A 124 -1.65 -5.40 -6.59
C VAL A 124 -1.89 -6.05 -5.23
N SER A 125 -1.68 -5.29 -4.16
CA SER A 125 -1.82 -5.79 -2.78
C SER A 125 -2.02 -4.67 -1.77
N GLY A 126 -2.17 -5.01 -0.47
CA GLY A 126 -2.16 -4.04 0.63
C GLY A 126 -0.79 -3.43 0.85
N SER A 127 -0.76 -2.20 1.41
CA SER A 127 0.46 -1.40 1.54
C SER A 127 1.53 -2.06 2.42
N VAL A 128 1.14 -2.80 3.45
CA VAL A 128 2.08 -3.56 4.29
C VAL A 128 2.88 -4.57 3.45
N TRP A 129 2.20 -5.33 2.59
CA TRP A 129 2.87 -6.30 1.72
C TRP A 129 3.71 -5.62 0.64
N LEU A 130 3.21 -4.53 0.06
CA LEU A 130 3.96 -3.75 -0.94
C LEU A 130 5.25 -3.17 -0.34
N MET A 131 5.22 -2.73 0.93
CA MET A 131 6.44 -2.29 1.63
C MET A 131 7.45 -3.42 1.81
N GLU A 132 7.01 -4.64 2.12
CA GLU A 132 7.93 -5.79 2.19
C GLU A 132 8.53 -6.11 0.81
N LEU A 133 7.77 -5.97 -0.27
CA LEU A 133 8.29 -6.12 -1.63
C LEU A 133 9.29 -5.01 -2.01
N LEU A 134 9.06 -3.77 -1.58
CA LEU A 134 10.02 -2.67 -1.74
C LEU A 134 11.31 -2.93 -0.96
N LYS A 135 11.21 -3.32 0.32
CA LYS A 135 12.36 -3.64 1.18
C LYS A 135 13.22 -4.78 0.62
N THR A 136 12.59 -5.75 -0.01
CA THR A 136 13.27 -6.90 -0.62
C THR A 136 13.58 -6.70 -2.10
N HIS A 137 13.40 -5.48 -2.64
CA HIS A 137 13.65 -5.12 -4.04
C HIS A 137 12.92 -5.99 -5.06
N GLN A 138 11.77 -6.55 -4.68
CA GLN A 138 10.92 -7.32 -5.60
C GLN A 138 10.03 -6.42 -6.48
N ILE A 139 9.82 -5.17 -6.04
CA ILE A 139 9.22 -4.10 -6.85
C ILE A 139 10.14 -2.87 -6.83
N ASP A 140 10.08 -2.09 -7.89
CA ASP A 140 10.90 -0.89 -8.09
C ASP A 140 10.25 0.36 -7.52
N LEU A 141 8.92 0.45 -7.64
CA LEU A 141 8.06 1.54 -7.17
C LEU A 141 6.80 0.98 -6.53
N GLY A 142 6.33 1.64 -5.48
CA GLY A 142 5.01 1.44 -4.88
C GLY A 142 4.09 2.61 -5.19
N LEU A 143 2.85 2.32 -5.58
CA LEU A 143 1.75 3.29 -5.74
C LEU A 143 0.71 2.97 -4.66
N MET A 144 0.74 3.70 -3.55
CA MET A 144 -0.06 3.33 -2.38
C MET A 144 -0.43 4.56 -1.54
N GLU A 145 -1.31 4.38 -0.59
CA GLU A 145 -1.69 5.39 0.39
C GLU A 145 -0.55 5.76 1.35
N ASP A 146 -0.75 6.85 2.11
CA ASP A 146 0.18 7.28 3.14
C ASP A 146 0.59 6.12 4.06
N LEU A 147 1.89 5.96 4.27
CA LEU A 147 2.42 4.98 5.21
C LEU A 147 2.34 5.56 6.64
N PRO A 148 1.93 4.77 7.62
CA PRO A 148 1.89 5.22 9.00
C PRO A 148 3.30 5.36 9.59
N GLY A 149 3.53 6.43 10.36
CA GLY A 149 4.77 6.67 11.11
C GLY A 149 5.93 7.16 10.24
N GLU A 150 7.12 7.22 10.87
CA GLU A 150 8.37 7.56 10.19
C GLU A 150 8.84 6.37 9.35
N THR A 151 9.31 6.66 8.15
CA THR A 151 9.85 5.67 7.22
C THR A 151 11.06 6.24 6.48
N ASP A 152 12.04 5.40 6.20
CA ASP A 152 13.22 5.77 5.40
C ASP A 152 12.89 5.88 3.90
N TYR A 153 11.66 5.54 3.49
CA TYR A 153 11.23 5.58 2.10
C TYR A 153 10.70 6.96 1.71
N ILE A 154 11.04 7.38 0.50
CA ILE A 154 10.47 8.60 -0.07
C ILE A 154 9.01 8.34 -0.39
N GLN A 155 8.14 9.24 0.06
CA GLN A 155 6.71 9.26 -0.25
C GLN A 155 6.41 10.58 -0.97
N GLU A 156 6.02 10.50 -2.23
CA GLU A 156 5.71 11.64 -3.07
C GLU A 156 4.23 11.60 -3.48
N PRO A 157 3.40 12.52 -2.97
CA PRO A 157 1.98 12.55 -3.31
C PRO A 157 1.77 12.83 -4.80
N PHE A 158 0.97 12.00 -5.48
CA PHE A 158 0.59 12.21 -6.88
C PHE A 158 -0.92 12.37 -7.10
N ALA A 159 -1.75 11.86 -6.19
CA ALA A 159 -3.20 12.01 -6.25
C ALA A 159 -3.81 12.01 -4.85
N LYS A 160 -5.08 12.40 -4.77
CA LYS A 160 -5.91 12.26 -3.58
C LYS A 160 -6.99 11.21 -3.81
N ASP A 161 -7.36 10.49 -2.76
CA ASP A 161 -8.48 9.56 -2.76
C ASP A 161 -9.40 9.89 -1.58
N ARG A 162 -10.70 9.74 -1.80
CA ARG A 162 -11.70 9.91 -0.75
C ARG A 162 -12.12 8.53 -0.25
N THR A 163 -12.26 8.41 1.04
CA THR A 163 -12.88 7.26 1.69
C THR A 163 -14.22 7.70 2.22
N LEU A 164 -15.26 6.95 1.94
CA LEU A 164 -16.63 7.28 2.34
C LEU A 164 -17.14 6.28 3.37
N ILE A 165 -18.05 6.75 4.23
CA ILE A 165 -18.91 5.88 5.01
C ILE A 165 -20.17 5.66 4.20
N VAL A 166 -20.53 4.42 3.97
CA VAL A 166 -21.65 4.04 3.12
C VAL A 166 -22.60 3.08 3.81
N ALA A 167 -23.86 3.19 3.44
CA ALA A 167 -24.95 2.35 3.90
C ALA A 167 -25.87 1.98 2.73
N ALA A 168 -26.86 1.13 2.99
CA ALA A 168 -28.00 0.93 2.09
C ALA A 168 -28.78 2.26 1.91
N PRO A 169 -29.42 2.49 0.76
CA PRO A 169 -30.12 3.77 0.49
C PRO A 169 -31.26 4.08 1.47
N ASP A 170 -31.89 3.07 2.02
CA ASP A 170 -32.99 3.16 2.99
C ASP A 170 -32.52 3.22 4.46
N HIS A 171 -31.22 3.25 4.69
CA HIS A 171 -30.64 3.30 6.03
C HIS A 171 -31.02 4.61 6.77
N PRO A 172 -31.34 4.56 8.07
CA PRO A 172 -31.81 5.75 8.83
C PRO A 172 -30.84 6.93 8.85
N LEU A 173 -29.54 6.71 8.62
CA LEU A 173 -28.51 7.75 8.56
C LEU A 173 -28.25 8.24 7.13
N ALA A 174 -28.72 7.52 6.11
CA ALA A 174 -28.58 7.93 4.71
C ALA A 174 -29.42 9.19 4.45
N GLY A 175 -28.83 10.18 3.80
CA GLY A 175 -29.52 11.43 3.46
C GLY A 175 -29.74 12.40 4.63
N LYS A 176 -29.29 12.11 5.84
CA LYS A 176 -29.31 13.08 6.93
C LYS A 176 -28.22 14.15 6.70
N GLU A 177 -28.60 15.42 6.95
CA GLU A 177 -27.69 16.57 6.77
C GLU A 177 -26.65 16.68 7.90
N HIS A 178 -27.02 16.27 9.13
CA HIS A 178 -26.20 16.41 10.34
C HIS A 178 -26.00 15.05 11.00
N VAL A 179 -24.99 14.31 10.57
CA VAL A 179 -24.56 13.07 11.24
C VAL A 179 -23.22 13.31 11.93
N ARG A 180 -23.13 12.94 13.20
CA ARG A 180 -21.88 12.98 13.98
C ARG A 180 -21.32 11.59 14.17
N PHE A 181 -20.05 11.51 14.48
CA PHE A 181 -19.39 10.23 14.77
C PHE A 181 -20.11 9.43 15.88
N GLU A 182 -20.67 10.10 16.88
CA GLU A 182 -21.42 9.45 17.97
C GLU A 182 -22.65 8.67 17.46
N ASP A 183 -23.26 9.10 16.36
CA ASP A 183 -24.41 8.40 15.76
C ASP A 183 -24.00 7.07 15.15
N LEU A 184 -22.74 6.96 14.70
CA LEU A 184 -22.21 5.74 14.12
C LEU A 184 -21.87 4.65 15.13
N LYS A 185 -21.68 4.99 16.42
CA LYS A 185 -21.28 4.03 17.47
C LYS A 185 -22.29 2.90 17.69
N LYS A 186 -23.54 3.12 17.29
CA LYS A 186 -24.63 2.16 17.42
C LYS A 186 -24.80 1.26 16.20
N GLU A 187 -24.07 1.56 15.13
CA GLU A 187 -24.21 0.85 13.86
C GLU A 187 -23.28 -0.38 13.80
N ASN A 188 -23.71 -1.36 13.04
CA ASN A 188 -22.87 -2.51 12.70
C ASN A 188 -21.86 -2.10 11.63
N PHE A 189 -20.58 -2.29 11.89
CA PHE A 189 -19.54 -2.01 10.92
C PHE A 189 -19.15 -3.28 10.15
N LEU A 190 -19.07 -3.14 8.82
CA LEU A 190 -18.59 -4.16 7.89
C LEU A 190 -17.28 -3.63 7.30
N LEU A 191 -16.14 -4.16 7.72
CA LEU A 191 -14.86 -3.51 7.47
C LEU A 191 -13.90 -4.41 6.70
N ARG A 192 -12.92 -3.78 6.05
CA ARG A 192 -11.79 -4.49 5.46
C ARG A 192 -10.94 -5.12 6.57
N GLU A 193 -10.17 -6.12 6.19
CA GLU A 193 -9.20 -6.76 7.08
C GLU A 193 -8.15 -5.75 7.61
N LYS A 194 -7.58 -6.06 8.78
CA LYS A 194 -6.47 -5.28 9.35
C LYS A 194 -5.24 -5.31 8.45
N GLY A 195 -4.46 -4.21 8.46
CA GLY A 195 -3.28 -4.06 7.60
C GLY A 195 -3.59 -3.56 6.19
N VAL A 196 -4.84 -3.18 5.92
CA VAL A 196 -5.24 -2.44 4.71
C VAL A 196 -5.40 -0.98 5.08
N GLY A 197 -4.74 -0.09 4.33
CA GLY A 197 -4.61 1.32 4.68
C GLY A 197 -5.91 2.05 5.00
N VAL A 198 -7.04 1.73 4.32
CA VAL A 198 -8.34 2.32 4.64
C VAL A 198 -8.82 1.92 6.04
N ARG A 199 -8.61 0.67 6.42
CA ARG A 199 -8.95 0.16 7.75
C ARG A 199 -8.05 0.77 8.82
N ASP A 200 -6.75 0.75 8.60
CA ASP A 200 -5.75 1.22 9.56
C ASP A 200 -5.91 2.73 9.81
N ARG A 201 -6.21 3.51 8.75
CA ARG A 201 -6.50 4.93 8.86
C ARG A 201 -7.79 5.20 9.64
N PHE A 202 -8.87 4.47 9.36
CA PHE A 202 -10.11 4.59 10.10
C PHE A 202 -9.91 4.27 11.58
N GLU A 203 -9.22 3.18 11.92
CA GLU A 203 -8.89 2.83 13.30
C GLU A 203 -7.99 3.87 13.97
N ALA A 204 -7.07 4.50 13.25
CA ALA A 204 -6.27 5.60 13.79
C ALA A 204 -7.14 6.79 14.18
N ILE A 205 -8.13 7.16 13.37
CA ILE A 205 -9.10 8.21 13.69
C ILE A 205 -9.98 7.80 14.89
N LEU A 206 -10.45 6.54 14.94
CA LEU A 206 -11.22 6.04 16.08
C LEU A 206 -10.45 6.19 17.40
N ARG A 207 -9.15 5.91 17.37
CA ARG A 207 -8.29 6.07 18.56
C ARG A 207 -8.23 7.52 19.04
N THR A 208 -8.25 8.51 18.16
CA THR A 208 -8.29 9.93 18.56
C THR A 208 -9.62 10.34 19.22
N LYS A 209 -10.65 9.51 19.04
CA LYS A 209 -11.98 9.70 19.60
C LYS A 209 -12.27 8.73 20.77
N ASP A 210 -11.22 8.07 21.31
CA ASP A 210 -11.31 7.05 22.37
C ASP A 210 -12.36 5.97 22.08
N CYS A 211 -12.46 5.57 20.79
CA CYS A 211 -13.43 4.60 20.32
C CYS A 211 -12.75 3.37 19.73
N VAL A 212 -13.30 2.20 20.05
CA VAL A 212 -12.94 0.92 19.45
C VAL A 212 -14.19 0.33 18.84
N ILE A 213 -14.11 -0.07 17.57
CA ILE A 213 -15.21 -0.75 16.88
C ILE A 213 -14.81 -2.20 16.67
N ASP A 214 -15.69 -3.10 17.12
CA ASP A 214 -15.63 -4.52 16.79
C ASP A 214 -16.52 -4.73 15.55
N PRO A 215 -15.95 -5.03 14.36
CA PRO A 215 -16.74 -5.15 13.15
C PRO A 215 -17.60 -6.40 13.18
N LEU A 216 -18.86 -6.27 12.76
CA LEU A 216 -19.75 -7.41 12.57
C LEU A 216 -19.22 -8.33 11.47
N TRP A 217 -18.68 -7.76 10.38
CA TRP A 217 -18.01 -8.52 9.32
C TRP A 217 -16.61 -7.95 9.08
N GLU A 218 -15.68 -8.87 8.82
CA GLU A 218 -14.35 -8.55 8.30
C GLU A 218 -14.12 -9.30 6.98
N SER A 219 -13.73 -8.61 5.92
CA SER A 219 -13.53 -9.24 4.61
C SER A 219 -12.39 -8.64 3.82
N ARG A 220 -11.67 -9.50 3.09
CA ARG A 220 -10.67 -9.10 2.07
C ARG A 220 -11.28 -8.59 0.79
N SER A 221 -12.55 -8.92 0.53
CA SER A 221 -13.25 -8.56 -0.69
C SER A 221 -14.13 -7.34 -0.48
N THR A 222 -13.83 -6.24 -1.16
CA THR A 222 -14.69 -5.05 -1.20
C THR A 222 -16.08 -5.39 -1.73
N LYS A 223 -16.17 -6.27 -2.74
CA LYS A 223 -17.46 -6.69 -3.32
C LYS A 223 -18.36 -7.38 -2.30
N VAL A 224 -17.80 -8.22 -1.44
CA VAL A 224 -18.57 -8.87 -0.36
C VAL A 224 -19.11 -7.86 0.63
N LEU A 225 -18.29 -6.86 1.00
CA LEU A 225 -18.73 -5.79 1.91
C LEU A 225 -19.82 -4.93 1.27
N VAL A 226 -19.68 -4.57 -0.01
CA VAL A 226 -20.70 -3.80 -0.75
C VAL A 226 -22.03 -4.56 -0.75
N GLN A 227 -22.05 -5.83 -1.11
CA GLN A 227 -23.27 -6.65 -1.12
C GLN A 227 -23.91 -6.72 0.27
N ALA A 228 -23.12 -6.93 1.32
CA ALA A 228 -23.64 -6.95 2.68
C ALA A 228 -24.20 -5.60 3.14
N VAL A 229 -23.61 -4.48 2.70
CA VAL A 229 -24.17 -3.14 2.95
C VAL A 229 -25.47 -2.95 2.20
N GLU A 230 -25.56 -3.33 0.92
CA GLU A 230 -26.78 -3.28 0.11
C GLU A 230 -27.93 -4.06 0.75
N ASP A 231 -27.62 -5.23 1.36
CA ASP A 231 -28.59 -6.06 2.06
C ASP A 231 -28.96 -5.54 3.47
N GLY A 232 -28.41 -4.38 3.88
CA GLY A 232 -28.75 -3.72 5.15
C GLY A 232 -28.12 -4.34 6.39
N PHE A 233 -27.06 -5.15 6.28
CA PHE A 233 -26.39 -5.74 7.44
C PHE A 233 -25.62 -4.72 8.29
N GLY A 234 -25.34 -3.51 7.74
CA GLY A 234 -24.65 -2.45 8.45
C GLY A 234 -24.03 -1.42 7.50
N ILE A 235 -23.08 -0.65 8.03
CA ILE A 235 -22.37 0.40 7.32
C ILE A 235 -20.91 0.00 7.06
N SER A 236 -20.29 0.58 6.03
CA SER A 236 -18.89 0.28 5.71
C SER A 236 -18.09 1.55 5.43
N VAL A 237 -16.75 1.44 5.55
CA VAL A 237 -15.79 2.51 5.23
C VAL A 237 -15.00 2.06 4.03
N LEU A 238 -15.27 2.65 2.86
CA LEU A 238 -14.75 2.19 1.58
C LEU A 238 -14.16 3.34 0.73
N PRO A 239 -13.11 3.08 -0.07
CA PRO A 239 -12.59 4.05 -1.02
C PRO A 239 -13.65 4.40 -2.08
N TYR A 240 -13.84 5.69 -2.34
CA TYR A 240 -14.80 6.18 -3.34
C TYR A 240 -14.59 5.55 -4.71
N CYS A 241 -13.35 5.45 -5.16
CA CYS A 241 -13.02 4.89 -6.47
C CYS A 241 -13.45 3.43 -6.67
N LEU A 242 -13.67 2.67 -5.59
CA LEU A 242 -14.11 1.27 -5.65
C LEU A 242 -15.64 1.11 -5.60
N ILE A 243 -16.36 2.18 -5.25
CA ILE A 243 -17.80 2.15 -5.01
C ILE A 243 -18.57 3.20 -5.82
N GLU A 244 -17.90 3.98 -6.64
CA GLU A 244 -18.46 5.08 -7.43
C GLU A 244 -19.67 4.63 -8.27
N GLU A 245 -19.59 3.47 -8.93
CA GLU A 245 -20.69 2.92 -9.74
C GLU A 245 -21.91 2.59 -8.88
N TYR A 246 -21.73 1.96 -7.73
CA TYR A 246 -22.81 1.62 -6.81
C TYR A 246 -23.53 2.86 -6.25
N LEU A 247 -22.77 3.93 -6.00
CA LEU A 247 -23.36 5.21 -5.58
C LEU A 247 -24.16 5.86 -6.72
N LYS A 248 -23.63 5.84 -7.97
CA LYS A 248 -24.33 6.38 -9.15
C LYS A 248 -25.60 5.59 -9.48
N GLU A 249 -25.59 4.30 -9.26
CA GLU A 249 -26.74 3.41 -9.46
C GLU A 249 -27.76 3.49 -8.32
N GLY A 250 -27.46 4.25 -7.26
CA GLY A 250 -28.32 4.35 -6.07
C GLY A 250 -28.41 3.07 -5.24
N ARG A 251 -27.46 2.17 -5.36
CA ARG A 251 -27.34 0.91 -4.60
C ARG A 251 -26.70 1.12 -3.24
N LEU A 252 -25.88 2.14 -3.12
CA LEU A 252 -25.29 2.62 -1.87
C LEU A 252 -25.60 4.09 -1.67
N ALA A 253 -25.68 4.53 -0.43
CA ALA A 253 -25.76 5.92 -0.04
C ALA A 253 -24.59 6.33 0.85
N GLU A 254 -24.08 7.54 0.65
CA GLU A 254 -23.06 8.12 1.50
C GLU A 254 -23.69 8.62 2.81
N ILE A 255 -23.06 8.32 3.94
CA ILE A 255 -23.31 8.95 5.22
C ILE A 255 -22.27 10.04 5.44
N LYS A 256 -22.68 11.29 5.33
CA LYS A 256 -21.83 12.47 5.54
C LYS A 256 -21.67 12.75 7.01
N VAL A 257 -20.49 12.52 7.56
CA VAL A 257 -20.19 12.73 8.99
C VAL A 257 -19.38 14.01 9.14
N GLU A 258 -19.94 14.99 9.87
CA GLU A 258 -19.40 16.35 9.97
C GLU A 258 -18.01 16.42 10.62
N ASP A 259 -17.77 15.60 11.63
CA ASP A 259 -16.56 15.63 12.44
C ASP A 259 -15.55 14.52 12.08
N LEU A 260 -15.62 14.04 10.83
CA LEU A 260 -14.75 12.98 10.32
C LEU A 260 -14.18 13.32 8.95
N CYS A 261 -12.87 13.39 8.85
CA CYS A 261 -12.18 13.57 7.57
C CYS A 261 -11.43 12.28 7.18
N LEU A 262 -11.86 11.67 6.08
CA LEU A 262 -11.33 10.39 5.59
C LEU A 262 -10.57 10.54 4.25
N GLU A 263 -10.12 11.74 3.91
CA GLU A 263 -9.25 11.94 2.75
C GLU A 263 -7.86 11.32 2.99
N ARG A 264 -7.25 10.82 1.93
CA ARG A 264 -5.89 10.27 1.95
C ARG A 264 -5.14 10.65 0.68
N ASN A 265 -3.82 10.71 0.77
CA ASN A 265 -2.98 10.82 -0.40
C ASN A 265 -2.71 9.44 -1.00
N LEU A 266 -2.50 9.42 -2.31
CA LEU A 266 -1.88 8.32 -3.03
C LEU A 266 -0.47 8.77 -3.39
N ASN A 267 0.52 7.98 -3.00
CA ASN A 267 1.92 8.33 -3.09
C ASN A 267 2.68 7.37 -4.01
N LEU A 268 3.65 7.94 -4.74
CA LEU A 268 4.80 7.22 -5.24
C LEU A 268 5.71 6.91 -4.05
N VAL A 269 6.01 5.64 -3.82
CA VAL A 269 6.86 5.20 -2.72
C VAL A 269 8.06 4.45 -3.28
N TYR A 270 9.27 4.87 -2.89
CA TYR A 270 10.50 4.25 -3.36
C TYR A 270 11.65 4.45 -2.36
N HIS A 271 12.67 3.59 -2.50
CA HIS A 271 13.85 3.66 -1.65
C HIS A 271 14.68 4.91 -1.98
N PRO A 272 15.20 5.71 -1.01
CA PRO A 272 15.96 6.95 -1.26
C PRO A 272 17.22 6.71 -2.10
N HIS A 273 17.83 5.53 -1.99
CA HIS A 273 19.01 5.13 -2.78
C HIS A 273 18.66 4.24 -3.97
N LYS A 274 17.45 4.34 -4.52
CA LYS A 274 17.07 3.60 -5.74
C LYS A 274 17.95 4.04 -6.91
N VAL A 275 18.50 3.07 -7.62
CA VAL A 275 19.21 3.33 -8.88
C VAL A 275 18.19 3.59 -9.97
N TRP A 276 18.26 4.77 -10.58
CA TRP A 276 17.30 5.22 -11.59
C TRP A 276 17.83 4.98 -13.00
N ASN A 277 17.01 4.36 -13.83
CA ASN A 277 17.15 4.34 -15.28
C ASN A 277 16.07 5.20 -15.94
N ASP A 278 16.24 5.55 -17.21
CA ASP A 278 15.31 6.42 -17.93
C ASP A 278 13.86 5.89 -17.97
N PRO A 279 13.62 4.58 -18.27
CA PRO A 279 12.26 4.05 -18.24
C PRO A 279 11.54 4.21 -16.91
N LEU A 280 12.24 4.00 -15.80
CA LEU A 280 11.64 4.11 -14.48
C LEU A 280 11.33 5.57 -14.11
N ARG A 281 12.21 6.52 -14.49
CA ARG A 281 11.97 7.97 -14.35
C ARG A 281 10.75 8.40 -15.15
N ASP A 282 10.68 7.98 -16.42
CA ASP A 282 9.55 8.30 -17.30
C ASP A 282 8.23 7.70 -16.79
N PHE A 283 8.26 6.52 -16.19
CA PHE A 283 7.07 5.95 -15.56
C PHE A 283 6.60 6.82 -14.38
N MET A 284 7.51 7.32 -13.53
CA MET A 284 7.17 8.25 -12.46
C MET A 284 6.57 9.54 -13.00
N ASP A 285 7.14 10.10 -14.07
CA ASP A 285 6.62 11.33 -14.68
C ASP A 285 5.22 11.14 -15.28
N ILE A 286 4.94 9.97 -15.84
CA ILE A 286 3.60 9.58 -16.28
C ILE A 286 2.64 9.55 -15.08
N VAL A 287 3.03 8.93 -13.97
CA VAL A 287 2.20 8.87 -12.75
C VAL A 287 1.91 10.26 -12.20
N ARG A 288 2.91 11.14 -12.14
CA ARG A 288 2.77 12.54 -11.69
C ARG A 288 1.79 13.30 -12.58
N TRP A 289 1.94 13.18 -13.89
CA TRP A 289 1.12 13.92 -14.85
C TRP A 289 -0.36 13.50 -14.77
N TYR A 290 -0.64 12.19 -14.82
CA TYR A 290 -2.01 11.67 -14.71
C TYR A 290 -2.64 11.94 -13.34
N GLY A 291 -1.86 11.88 -12.26
CA GLY A 291 -2.33 12.19 -10.91
C GLY A 291 -2.82 13.64 -10.78
N HIS A 292 -2.15 14.59 -11.42
CA HIS A 292 -2.58 16.00 -11.46
C HIS A 292 -3.88 16.21 -12.25
N ASP A 293 -4.11 15.48 -13.32
CA ASP A 293 -5.35 15.57 -14.11
C ASP A 293 -6.55 14.99 -13.35
N GLU A 294 -6.38 13.92 -12.59
CA GLU A 294 -7.43 13.39 -11.71
C GLU A 294 -7.78 14.35 -10.57
N ILE A 295 -6.80 15.05 -9.98
CA ILE A 295 -7.06 16.09 -8.98
C ILE A 295 -7.87 17.25 -9.59
N ARG A 296 -7.63 17.61 -10.85
CA ARG A 296 -8.44 18.61 -11.58
C ARG A 296 -9.86 18.13 -11.85
N ALA A 297 -10.03 16.88 -12.27
CA ALA A 297 -11.34 16.28 -12.52
C ALA A 297 -12.20 16.19 -11.24
N MET A 298 -11.60 15.88 -10.09
CA MET A 298 -12.30 15.86 -8.79
C MET A 298 -12.75 17.26 -8.36
N LYS A 299 -11.93 18.30 -8.57
CA LYS A 299 -12.32 19.70 -8.24
C LYS A 299 -13.47 20.22 -9.10
N THR A 300 -13.61 19.75 -10.35
CA THR A 300 -14.73 20.10 -11.22
C THR A 300 -16.03 19.40 -10.80
N THR A 301 -15.96 18.22 -10.23
CA THR A 301 -17.14 17.48 -9.75
C THR A 301 -17.67 18.05 -8.42
N ASP A 302 -16.80 18.49 -7.51
CA ASP A 302 -17.19 19.19 -6.28
C ASP A 302 -17.76 20.60 -6.56
N GLY A 303 -17.35 21.24 -7.67
CA GLY A 303 -17.90 22.55 -8.13
C GLY A 303 -19.30 22.46 -8.74
N MET A 304 -19.78 21.29 -9.14
CA MET A 304 -21.14 21.11 -9.65
C MET A 304 -22.21 20.96 -8.56
N PHE A 305 -21.82 20.74 -7.31
CA PHE A 305 -22.77 20.64 -6.18
C PHE A 305 -22.91 21.94 -5.35
N HIS A 306 -22.10 22.99 -5.66
CA HIS A 306 -22.23 24.31 -5.04
C HIS A 306 -22.15 25.39 -6.11
N GLY A 307 -23.27 25.62 -6.85
CA GLY A 307 -23.24 26.68 -7.83
C GLY A 307 -24.54 26.82 -8.65
N GLN A 308 -25.66 27.08 -8.02
CA GLN A 308 -26.64 28.02 -8.57
C GLN A 308 -26.48 29.31 -7.77
N THR A 309 -25.74 30.26 -8.30
CA THR A 309 -26.10 31.70 -8.36
C THR A 309 -24.88 32.47 -8.91
N ASP A 310 -25.29 33.27 -9.90
CA ASP A 310 -24.68 34.48 -10.44
C ASP A 310 -23.85 34.38 -11.73
N THR A 311 -24.63 34.48 -12.80
CA THR A 311 -24.28 35.14 -14.06
C THR A 311 -23.96 36.61 -13.85
N ASN A 312 -22.89 37.04 -14.44
CA ASN A 312 -22.50 38.36 -14.95
C ASN A 312 -21.24 38.95 -14.35
N THR A 313 -20.21 39.08 -15.15
CA THR A 313 -19.66 40.38 -15.55
C THR A 313 -18.22 40.23 -16.08
N LEU A 314 -18.10 40.55 -17.41
CA LEU A 314 -17.04 41.29 -18.10
C LEU A 314 -15.65 40.65 -18.30
N LEU A 315 -15.40 40.31 -19.57
CA LEU A 315 -14.58 41.04 -20.57
C LEU A 315 -13.54 42.03 -19.99
N LEU A 316 -12.26 41.62 -20.02
CA LEU A 316 -11.15 42.33 -20.68
C LEU A 316 -9.92 41.45 -20.68
#